data_858656311f82329230fae73204bf6270
#
_entry.id   858656311f82329230fae73204bf6270
#
_cell.length_a   1.000
_cell.length_b   1.000
_cell.length_c   1.000
_cell.angle_alpha   90.00
_cell.angle_beta   90.00
_cell.angle_gamma   90.00
#
_symmetry.space_group_name_H-M   'P 1'
#
loop_
_entity.id
_entity.type
_entity.pdbx_description
1 polymer ?
#
loop_
_entity_poly.entity_id
_entity_poly.type
_entity_poly.pdbx_seq_one_letter_code
_entity_poly.pdbx_strand_id
1 'polypeptide(L)'
;MYGIKEAVIAKEHVPTKLDCTIFYMDIRAYGKEFDAYYNRAQNEYGIRFVRSRVASISEDPLTGNLSVHFVENETPRTEEFDMIVLSIGMQPPKNVEKLAEVLGIELNKYGFSEIKYLSPLETSREGIFVCGAFGAPKDIPESVAQASGAAAKAMNIIATERGKQVTVKEYPPERDVSQEDPRIGVFVCHCGINIGGIVNVPKVVEYAKTLPNVVYAEANLYTCSQDTQKLIREKIQQHSLNRVVVASCTPRTHEPLFKETVQETGLNPYLFEMANIRDQCSWVHMHEPKKATEKAKDLVRSIVAKANLLKPLKKPVIN
;
A
#
# COMPACT_ATOMS: atom_id res chain seq x y z
N MET A 1 -9.56 10.67 -16.43
CA MET A 1 -8.88 9.37 -16.16
C MET A 1 -9.61 8.53 -15.12
N TYR A 2 -10.12 9.09 -14.02
CA TYR A 2 -10.86 8.32 -13.00
C TYR A 2 -12.02 7.52 -13.60
N GLY A 3 -12.95 8.17 -14.32
CA GLY A 3 -14.09 7.48 -14.92
C GLY A 3 -13.71 6.38 -15.93
N ILE A 4 -12.60 6.55 -16.66
CA ILE A 4 -12.08 5.49 -17.54
C ILE A 4 -11.63 4.28 -16.72
N LYS A 5 -10.91 4.52 -15.62
CA LYS A 5 -10.45 3.44 -14.73
C LYS A 5 -11.62 2.72 -14.06
N GLU A 6 -12.63 3.47 -13.60
CA GLU A 6 -13.84 2.89 -13.01
C GLU A 6 -14.58 1.98 -13.99
N ALA A 7 -14.75 2.41 -15.24
CA ALA A 7 -15.39 1.60 -16.27
C ALA A 7 -14.58 0.33 -16.61
N VAL A 8 -13.23 0.42 -16.68
CA VAL A 8 -12.37 -0.76 -16.90
C VAL A 8 -12.50 -1.74 -15.73
N ILE A 9 -12.39 -1.25 -14.49
CA ILE A 9 -12.50 -2.09 -13.29
C ILE A 9 -13.89 -2.75 -13.22
N ALA A 10 -14.96 -2.03 -13.55
CA ALA A 10 -16.29 -2.59 -13.59
C ALA A 10 -16.37 -3.77 -14.56
N LYS A 11 -15.82 -3.63 -15.77
CA LYS A 11 -15.78 -4.71 -16.77
C LYS A 11 -14.91 -5.90 -16.33
N GLU A 12 -13.84 -5.67 -15.56
CA GLU A 12 -12.98 -6.74 -15.04
C GLU A 12 -13.63 -7.54 -13.91
N HIS A 13 -14.50 -6.91 -13.10
CA HIS A 13 -15.05 -7.53 -11.90
C HIS A 13 -16.47 -8.04 -12.06
N VAL A 14 -17.21 -7.59 -13.06
CA VAL A 14 -18.57 -8.08 -13.34
C VAL A 14 -18.49 -9.33 -14.23
N PRO A 15 -18.97 -10.50 -13.76
CA PRO A 15 -18.85 -11.76 -14.51
C PRO A 15 -19.82 -11.86 -15.71
N THR A 16 -20.79 -10.97 -15.79
CA THR A 16 -21.77 -10.89 -16.87
C THR A 16 -21.34 -9.84 -17.89
N LYS A 17 -21.95 -9.87 -19.10
CA LYS A 17 -21.72 -8.83 -20.09
C LYS A 17 -22.12 -7.46 -19.51
N LEU A 18 -21.19 -6.54 -19.50
CA LEU A 18 -21.37 -5.15 -19.08
C LEU A 18 -21.00 -4.22 -20.25
N ASP A 19 -21.94 -3.42 -20.73
CA ASP A 19 -21.71 -2.42 -21.76
C ASP A 19 -21.52 -1.06 -21.08
N CYS A 20 -20.33 -0.48 -21.26
CA CYS A 20 -19.97 0.80 -20.66
C CYS A 20 -19.85 1.88 -21.74
N THR A 21 -20.46 3.05 -21.49
CA THR A 21 -20.33 4.23 -22.34
C THR A 21 -19.84 5.41 -21.51
N ILE A 22 -18.84 6.12 -22.01
CA ILE A 22 -18.33 7.36 -21.41
C ILE A 22 -18.72 8.53 -22.28
N PHE A 23 -19.59 9.40 -21.79
CA PHE A 23 -19.90 10.70 -22.41
C PHE A 23 -18.88 11.73 -21.92
N TYR A 24 -18.24 12.46 -22.84
CA TYR A 24 -17.19 13.38 -22.50
C TYR A 24 -17.19 14.61 -23.42
N MET A 25 -16.81 15.76 -22.90
CA MET A 25 -16.51 16.95 -23.70
C MET A 25 -15.05 16.96 -24.12
N ASP A 26 -14.15 16.62 -23.20
CA ASP A 26 -12.70 16.58 -23.40
C ASP A 26 -12.07 15.53 -22.48
N ILE A 27 -11.15 14.71 -23.02
CA ILE A 27 -10.39 13.72 -22.26
C ILE A 27 -8.98 14.25 -22.05
N ARG A 28 -8.61 14.39 -20.78
CA ARG A 28 -7.29 14.86 -20.38
C ARG A 28 -6.46 13.69 -19.88
N ALA A 29 -5.73 13.06 -20.80
CA ALA A 29 -4.89 11.89 -20.58
C ALA A 29 -3.39 12.23 -20.71
N TYR A 30 -2.96 13.33 -20.11
CA TYR A 30 -1.61 13.87 -20.24
C TYR A 30 -0.58 13.28 -19.28
N GLY A 31 -1.00 12.49 -18.30
CA GLY A 31 -0.08 11.77 -17.41
C GLY A 31 0.63 10.62 -18.12
N LYS A 32 1.75 10.17 -17.54
CA LYS A 32 2.53 9.06 -18.09
C LYS A 32 1.64 7.83 -18.32
N GLU A 33 1.64 7.31 -19.53
CA GLU A 33 0.87 6.13 -19.96
C GLU A 33 -0.66 6.28 -19.94
N PHE A 34 -1.20 7.47 -19.62
CA PHE A 34 -2.64 7.67 -19.58
C PHE A 34 -3.30 7.62 -20.95
N ASP A 35 -2.61 8.08 -21.99
CA ASP A 35 -3.09 7.96 -23.36
C ASP A 35 -3.14 6.49 -23.81
N ALA A 36 -2.10 5.73 -23.51
CA ALA A 36 -2.09 4.29 -23.74
C ALA A 36 -3.22 3.56 -22.99
N TYR A 37 -3.51 3.98 -21.75
CA TYR A 37 -4.59 3.42 -20.97
C TYR A 37 -5.98 3.75 -21.56
N TYR A 38 -6.18 4.98 -22.05
CA TYR A 38 -7.39 5.38 -22.74
C TYR A 38 -7.61 4.53 -24.02
N ASN A 39 -6.57 4.39 -24.85
CA ASN A 39 -6.62 3.59 -26.06
C ASN A 39 -6.93 2.11 -25.77
N ARG A 40 -6.33 1.55 -24.71
CA ARG A 40 -6.62 0.18 -24.26
C ARG A 40 -8.07 0.03 -23.78
N ALA A 41 -8.58 0.99 -23.01
CA ALA A 41 -9.96 0.99 -22.56
C ALA A 41 -10.96 0.92 -23.74
N GLN A 42 -10.68 1.65 -24.81
CA GLN A 42 -11.49 1.63 -26.03
C GLN A 42 -11.32 0.33 -26.83
N ASN A 43 -10.08 -0.07 -27.12
CA ASN A 43 -9.79 -1.11 -28.11
C ASN A 43 -9.83 -2.53 -27.54
N GLU A 44 -9.41 -2.72 -26.28
CA GLU A 44 -9.35 -4.05 -25.65
C GLU A 44 -10.56 -4.31 -24.75
N TYR A 45 -10.98 -3.32 -23.96
CA TYR A 45 -12.14 -3.47 -23.07
C TYR A 45 -13.47 -3.12 -23.75
N GLY A 46 -13.45 -2.55 -24.96
CA GLY A 46 -14.65 -2.21 -25.71
C GLY A 46 -15.54 -1.17 -25.02
N ILE A 47 -14.92 -0.23 -24.27
CA ILE A 47 -15.64 0.90 -23.69
C ILE A 47 -15.96 1.89 -24.80
N ARG A 48 -17.22 2.24 -24.94
CA ARG A 48 -17.67 3.23 -25.91
C ARG A 48 -17.42 4.65 -25.42
N PHE A 49 -16.83 5.47 -26.24
CA PHE A 49 -16.56 6.88 -25.96
C PHE A 49 -17.40 7.77 -26.88
N VAL A 50 -18.26 8.61 -26.29
CA VAL A 50 -19.15 9.54 -27.03
C VAL A 50 -18.74 10.97 -26.68
N ARG A 51 -18.18 11.69 -27.66
CA ARG A 51 -17.82 13.10 -27.48
C ARG A 51 -19.06 13.95 -27.60
N SER A 52 -19.70 14.22 -26.50
CA SER A 52 -20.88 15.04 -26.41
C SER A 52 -21.06 15.63 -25.01
N ARG A 53 -21.73 16.77 -24.95
CA ARG A 53 -22.27 17.29 -23.71
C ARG A 53 -23.64 16.68 -23.45
N VAL A 54 -23.80 15.97 -22.34
CA VAL A 54 -25.11 15.51 -21.89
C VAL A 54 -25.98 16.73 -21.56
N ALA A 55 -27.14 16.80 -22.19
CA ALA A 55 -28.08 17.91 -22.02
C ALA A 55 -28.94 17.72 -20.77
N SER A 56 -29.47 16.50 -20.59
CA SER A 56 -30.29 16.12 -19.43
C SER A 56 -30.29 14.62 -19.22
N ILE A 57 -30.68 14.22 -18.05
CA ILE A 57 -30.94 12.82 -17.67
C ILE A 57 -32.34 12.78 -17.08
N SER A 58 -33.15 11.82 -17.50
CA SER A 58 -34.48 11.57 -16.95
C SER A 58 -34.64 10.11 -16.56
N GLU A 59 -35.34 9.85 -15.47
CA GLU A 59 -35.67 8.52 -15.00
C GLU A 59 -37.06 8.12 -15.51
N ASP A 60 -37.19 6.90 -16.02
CA ASP A 60 -38.49 6.30 -16.31
C ASP A 60 -39.10 5.80 -14.98
N PRO A 61 -40.22 6.35 -14.53
CA PRO A 61 -40.81 6.00 -13.25
C PRO A 61 -41.37 4.57 -13.20
N LEU A 62 -41.51 3.89 -14.33
CA LEU A 62 -42.01 2.52 -14.39
C LEU A 62 -40.90 1.49 -14.34
N THR A 63 -39.81 1.73 -15.02
CA THR A 63 -38.68 0.81 -15.13
C THR A 63 -37.52 1.15 -14.20
N GLY A 64 -37.40 2.41 -13.78
CA GLY A 64 -36.24 2.95 -13.07
C GLY A 64 -35.01 3.17 -13.97
N ASN A 65 -35.11 2.91 -15.26
CA ASN A 65 -34.03 3.14 -16.22
C ASN A 65 -33.80 4.63 -16.46
N LEU A 66 -32.58 4.95 -16.85
CA LEU A 66 -32.13 6.35 -17.00
C LEU A 66 -31.92 6.70 -18.48
N SER A 67 -32.70 7.63 -18.99
CA SER A 67 -32.56 8.17 -20.35
C SER A 67 -31.58 9.32 -20.39
N VAL A 68 -30.51 9.21 -21.18
CA VAL A 68 -29.52 10.26 -21.41
C VAL A 68 -29.82 10.97 -22.72
N HIS A 69 -30.02 12.28 -22.65
CA HIS A 69 -30.26 13.13 -23.81
C HIS A 69 -28.97 13.87 -24.17
N PHE A 70 -28.52 13.71 -25.41
CA PHE A 70 -27.27 14.29 -25.89
C PHE A 70 -27.33 14.61 -27.40
N VAL A 71 -26.32 15.27 -27.92
CA VAL A 71 -26.20 15.57 -29.35
C VAL A 71 -25.00 14.83 -29.92
N GLU A 72 -25.20 14.03 -30.92
CA GLU A 72 -24.14 13.36 -31.67
C GLU A 72 -24.22 13.71 -33.13
N ASN A 73 -23.12 14.22 -33.70
CA ASN A 73 -23.06 14.68 -35.09
C ASN A 73 -24.24 15.64 -35.45
N GLU A 74 -24.44 16.65 -34.62
CA GLU A 74 -25.51 17.67 -34.75
C GLU A 74 -26.95 17.12 -34.64
N THR A 75 -27.10 15.84 -34.35
CA THR A 75 -28.41 15.20 -34.23
C THR A 75 -28.72 14.90 -32.76
N PRO A 76 -29.89 15.31 -32.23
CA PRO A 76 -30.34 14.92 -30.91
C PRO A 76 -30.51 13.40 -30.81
N ARG A 77 -29.99 12.80 -29.75
CA ARG A 77 -30.05 11.39 -29.42
C ARG A 77 -30.57 11.20 -28.00
N THR A 78 -31.25 10.09 -27.79
CA THR A 78 -31.62 9.61 -26.46
C THR A 78 -31.24 8.14 -26.36
N GLU A 79 -30.51 7.78 -25.33
CA GLU A 79 -30.15 6.39 -25.04
C GLU A 79 -30.48 6.05 -23.60
N GLU A 80 -30.89 4.81 -23.35
CA GLU A 80 -31.31 4.29 -22.06
C GLU A 80 -30.20 3.46 -21.42
N PHE A 81 -30.04 3.62 -20.10
CA PHE A 81 -29.03 2.94 -19.31
C PHE A 81 -29.63 2.47 -17.97
N ASP A 82 -29.16 1.34 -17.46
CA ASP A 82 -29.54 0.82 -16.14
C ASP A 82 -28.91 1.63 -15.01
N MET A 83 -27.73 2.24 -15.26
CA MET A 83 -26.99 2.99 -14.26
C MET A 83 -26.18 4.13 -14.91
N ILE A 84 -26.13 5.27 -14.23
CA ILE A 84 -25.28 6.39 -14.60
C ILE A 84 -24.34 6.75 -13.44
N VAL A 85 -23.06 6.86 -13.73
CA VAL A 85 -22.04 7.31 -12.79
C VAL A 85 -21.60 8.73 -13.16
N LEU A 86 -21.79 9.69 -12.26
CA LEU A 86 -21.41 11.07 -12.45
C LEU A 86 -19.94 11.27 -12.10
N SER A 87 -19.08 11.43 -13.10
CA SER A 87 -17.64 11.70 -12.92
C SER A 87 -17.40 13.22 -12.92
N ILE A 88 -17.83 13.90 -11.85
CA ILE A 88 -17.86 15.37 -11.74
C ILE A 88 -16.59 16.02 -11.19
N GLY A 89 -15.58 15.21 -10.83
CA GLY A 89 -14.31 15.69 -10.31
C GLY A 89 -14.22 15.68 -8.78
N MET A 90 -13.21 16.39 -8.25
CA MET A 90 -12.92 16.45 -6.83
C MET A 90 -13.44 17.75 -6.22
N GLN A 91 -13.93 17.65 -4.99
CA GLN A 91 -14.26 18.80 -4.14
C GLN A 91 -13.28 18.85 -2.94
N PRO A 92 -13.07 20.04 -2.35
CA PRO A 92 -12.39 20.14 -1.06
C PRO A 92 -13.13 19.32 0.01
N PRO A 93 -12.40 18.83 1.03
CA PRO A 93 -13.03 18.10 2.14
C PRO A 93 -13.98 19.02 2.93
N LYS A 94 -14.96 18.40 3.59
CA LYS A 94 -15.82 19.13 4.54
C LYS A 94 -14.98 19.73 5.66
N ASN A 95 -15.35 20.90 6.15
CA ASN A 95 -14.65 21.66 7.21
C ASN A 95 -13.25 22.19 6.82
N VAL A 96 -12.98 22.37 5.53
CA VAL A 96 -11.72 22.94 5.05
C VAL A 96 -11.51 24.37 5.56
N GLU A 97 -12.60 25.16 5.70
CA GLU A 97 -12.56 26.53 6.22
C GLU A 97 -12.02 26.55 7.66
N LYS A 98 -12.50 25.63 8.51
CA LYS A 98 -12.00 25.52 9.89
C LYS A 98 -10.53 25.11 9.94
N LEU A 99 -10.11 24.22 9.05
CA LEU A 99 -8.70 23.84 8.94
C LEU A 99 -7.84 25.04 8.51
N ALA A 100 -8.30 25.77 7.51
CA ALA A 100 -7.61 26.97 7.02
C ALA A 100 -7.49 28.05 8.11
N GLU A 101 -8.55 28.28 8.90
CA GLU A 101 -8.53 29.18 10.03
C GLU A 101 -7.49 28.77 11.10
N VAL A 102 -7.50 27.51 11.50
CA VAL A 102 -6.54 26.97 12.50
C VAL A 102 -5.09 27.10 11.99
N LEU A 103 -4.85 26.83 10.73
CA LEU A 103 -3.54 26.93 10.12
C LEU A 103 -3.15 28.39 9.77
N GLY A 104 -4.12 29.31 9.69
CA GLY A 104 -3.92 30.67 9.24
C GLY A 104 -3.49 30.77 7.78
N ILE A 105 -4.07 29.93 6.92
CA ILE A 105 -3.84 29.91 5.47
C ILE A 105 -5.09 30.38 4.72
N GLU A 106 -4.89 30.90 3.52
CA GLU A 106 -5.98 31.33 2.64
C GLU A 106 -6.45 30.16 1.75
N LEU A 107 -7.74 30.20 1.42
CA LEU A 107 -8.35 29.31 0.44
C LEU A 107 -8.67 30.08 -0.84
N ASN A 108 -8.54 29.45 -1.99
CA ASN A 108 -8.97 30.00 -3.26
C ASN A 108 -10.50 29.95 -3.42
N LYS A 109 -11.02 30.57 -4.46
CA LYS A 109 -12.48 30.64 -4.74
C LYS A 109 -13.18 29.27 -4.89
N TYR A 110 -12.42 28.20 -5.01
CA TYR A 110 -12.93 26.83 -5.10
C TYR A 110 -12.80 26.04 -3.80
N GLY A 111 -12.28 26.67 -2.74
CA GLY A 111 -12.10 26.03 -1.43
C GLY A 111 -10.83 25.18 -1.29
N PHE A 112 -9.92 25.19 -2.26
CA PHE A 112 -8.59 24.61 -2.12
C PHE A 112 -7.62 25.62 -1.51
N SER A 113 -6.50 25.14 -0.95
CA SER A 113 -5.46 26.02 -0.44
C SER A 113 -4.99 26.99 -1.52
N GLU A 114 -4.92 28.29 -1.20
CA GLU A 114 -4.26 29.27 -2.07
C GLU A 114 -2.77 28.96 -2.11
N ILE A 115 -2.19 28.95 -3.30
CA ILE A 115 -0.79 28.62 -3.55
C ILE A 115 -0.10 29.76 -4.28
N LYS A 116 1.20 29.91 -4.06
CA LYS A 116 2.00 30.87 -4.81
C LYS A 116 2.21 30.38 -6.25
N TYR A 117 1.99 31.23 -7.23
CA TYR A 117 2.02 30.89 -8.65
C TYR A 117 3.31 30.15 -9.09
N LEU A 118 4.47 30.63 -8.64
CA LEU A 118 5.78 30.00 -8.98
C LEU A 118 6.30 29.02 -7.93
N SER A 119 5.54 28.80 -6.86
CA SER A 119 5.90 27.90 -5.76
C SER A 119 4.66 27.08 -5.33
N PRO A 120 4.20 26.14 -6.16
CA PRO A 120 2.91 25.47 -5.99
C PRO A 120 2.81 24.57 -4.73
N LEU A 121 3.86 24.47 -3.94
CA LEU A 121 3.87 23.77 -2.65
C LEU A 121 3.80 24.72 -1.45
N GLU A 122 3.85 26.04 -1.67
CA GLU A 122 3.80 27.04 -0.62
C GLU A 122 2.39 27.61 -0.50
N THR A 123 1.88 27.65 0.72
CA THR A 123 0.61 28.30 1.04
C THR A 123 0.79 29.82 1.20
N SER A 124 -0.27 30.53 1.51
CA SER A 124 -0.23 31.96 1.87
C SER A 124 0.60 32.23 3.13
N ARG A 125 0.77 31.23 4.01
CA ARG A 125 1.54 31.32 5.26
C ARG A 125 2.90 30.64 5.15
N GLU A 126 3.95 31.36 5.50
CA GLU A 126 5.32 30.83 5.53
C GLU A 126 5.43 29.67 6.53
N GLY A 127 6.21 28.66 6.15
CA GLY A 127 6.43 27.44 6.95
C GLY A 127 5.32 26.40 6.86
N ILE A 128 4.22 26.71 6.16
CA ILE A 128 3.16 25.74 5.88
C ILE A 128 3.16 25.40 4.39
N PHE A 129 3.32 24.12 4.10
CA PHE A 129 3.35 23.59 2.74
C PHE A 129 2.10 22.76 2.46
N VAL A 130 1.71 22.71 1.20
CA VAL A 130 0.59 21.92 0.71
C VAL A 130 1.05 20.98 -0.39
N CYS A 131 0.47 19.78 -0.42
CA CYS A 131 0.69 18.80 -1.49
C CYS A 131 -0.59 18.01 -1.76
N GLY A 132 -0.67 17.41 -2.94
CA GLY A 132 -1.79 16.58 -3.34
C GLY A 132 -3.10 17.33 -3.49
N ALA A 133 -4.21 16.63 -3.27
CA ALA A 133 -5.55 17.10 -3.58
C ALA A 133 -6.02 18.31 -2.75
N PHE A 134 -5.33 18.68 -1.68
CA PHE A 134 -5.66 19.89 -0.92
C PHE A 134 -5.21 21.19 -1.64
N GLY A 135 -4.20 21.11 -2.51
CA GLY A 135 -3.79 22.25 -3.34
C GLY A 135 -4.67 22.46 -4.59
N ALA A 136 -5.14 21.39 -5.19
CA ALA A 136 -6.05 21.34 -6.34
C ALA A 136 -6.41 19.89 -6.66
N PRO A 137 -7.40 19.60 -7.53
CA PRO A 137 -7.61 18.25 -8.07
C PRO A 137 -6.33 17.72 -8.72
N LYS A 138 -5.88 16.53 -8.27
CA LYS A 138 -4.62 15.89 -8.70
C LYS A 138 -4.77 14.38 -8.74
N ASP A 139 -3.91 13.73 -9.52
CA ASP A 139 -3.78 12.28 -9.49
C ASP A 139 -2.80 11.80 -8.40
N ILE A 140 -2.67 10.47 -8.28
CA ILE A 140 -1.80 9.85 -7.27
C ILE A 140 -0.31 10.13 -7.57
N PRO A 141 0.21 9.96 -8.80
CA PRO A 141 1.59 10.29 -9.14
C PRO A 141 1.96 11.74 -8.84
N GLU A 142 1.11 12.70 -9.21
CA GLU A 142 1.30 14.13 -8.89
C GLU A 142 1.32 14.36 -7.38
N SER A 143 0.42 13.72 -6.63
CA SER A 143 0.35 13.85 -5.17
C SER A 143 1.63 13.34 -4.50
N VAL A 144 2.17 12.20 -4.95
CA VAL A 144 3.43 11.63 -4.44
C VAL A 144 4.63 12.54 -4.76
N ALA A 145 4.71 13.05 -5.98
CA ALA A 145 5.76 13.99 -6.38
C ALA A 145 5.72 15.26 -5.53
N GLN A 146 4.53 15.82 -5.32
CA GLN A 146 4.34 17.01 -4.50
C GLN A 146 4.64 16.75 -3.01
N ALA A 147 4.27 15.58 -2.48
CA ALA A 147 4.59 15.22 -1.10
C ALA A 147 6.11 15.19 -0.87
N SER A 148 6.87 14.60 -1.81
CA SER A 148 8.33 14.61 -1.77
C SER A 148 8.90 16.03 -1.82
N GLY A 149 8.35 16.87 -2.69
CA GLY A 149 8.77 18.28 -2.80
C GLY A 149 8.43 19.10 -1.55
N ALA A 150 7.24 18.91 -0.95
CA ALA A 150 6.84 19.58 0.29
C ALA A 150 7.74 19.16 1.46
N ALA A 151 8.05 17.86 1.56
CA ALA A 151 9.00 17.36 2.56
C ALA A 151 10.40 17.99 2.38
N ALA A 152 10.89 18.09 1.15
CA ALA A 152 12.17 18.73 0.86
C ALA A 152 12.20 20.21 1.27
N LYS A 153 11.10 20.96 1.00
CA LYS A 153 10.98 22.37 1.44
C LYS A 153 10.95 22.48 2.97
N ALA A 154 10.21 21.63 3.66
CA ALA A 154 10.16 21.58 5.13
C ALA A 154 11.55 21.25 5.71
N MET A 155 12.23 20.23 5.17
CA MET A 155 13.59 19.87 5.59
C MET A 155 14.60 21.00 5.37
N ASN A 156 14.43 21.81 4.32
CA ASN A 156 15.34 22.94 4.07
C ASN A 156 15.23 24.01 5.17
N ILE A 157 14.03 24.28 5.68
CA ILE A 157 13.84 25.24 6.80
C ILE A 157 14.57 24.78 8.06
N ILE A 158 14.50 23.48 8.37
CA ILE A 158 15.11 22.92 9.59
C ILE A 158 16.53 22.38 9.36
N ALA A 159 17.15 22.66 8.20
CA ALA A 159 18.43 22.09 7.84
C ALA A 159 19.55 22.41 8.83
N THR A 160 19.54 23.59 9.45
CA THR A 160 20.51 24.01 10.50
C THR A 160 20.40 23.21 11.80
N GLU A 161 19.23 22.58 12.05
CA GLU A 161 18.98 21.76 13.22
C GLU A 161 19.22 20.26 12.97
N ARG A 162 19.62 19.91 11.74
CA ARG A 162 19.86 18.52 11.35
C ARG A 162 20.89 17.85 12.25
N GLY A 163 20.51 16.73 12.83
CA GLY A 163 21.38 15.95 13.70
C GLY A 163 21.42 16.40 15.17
N LYS A 164 20.84 17.58 15.51
CA LYS A 164 20.87 18.09 16.91
C LYS A 164 19.88 17.39 17.84
N GLN A 165 18.83 16.81 17.28
CA GLN A 165 17.77 16.14 18.07
C GLN A 165 17.67 14.64 17.73
N VAL A 166 18.76 14.05 17.23
CA VAL A 166 18.80 12.62 16.94
C VAL A 166 18.86 11.83 18.25
N THR A 167 17.85 11.04 18.49
CA THR A 167 17.88 10.05 19.57
C THR A 167 18.57 8.79 19.04
N VAL A 168 19.73 8.48 19.60
CA VAL A 168 20.41 7.21 19.33
C VAL A 168 19.73 6.15 20.17
N LYS A 169 19.20 5.14 19.51
CA LYS A 169 18.56 4.01 20.19
C LYS A 169 19.64 3.15 20.84
N GLU A 170 19.52 2.96 22.15
CA GLU A 170 20.37 2.06 22.90
C GLU A 170 19.78 0.66 22.90
N TYR A 171 20.61 -0.34 22.76
CA TYR A 171 20.24 -1.74 22.81
C TYR A 171 20.83 -2.41 24.04
N PRO A 172 20.16 -3.42 24.61
CA PRO A 172 20.73 -4.18 25.69
C PRO A 172 22.02 -4.89 25.23
N PRO A 173 22.94 -5.22 26.16
CA PRO A 173 24.15 -5.98 25.84
C PRO A 173 23.81 -7.27 25.07
N GLU A 174 24.61 -7.57 24.07
CA GLU A 174 24.41 -8.78 23.25
C GLU A 174 24.65 -10.03 24.10
N ARG A 175 23.67 -10.94 24.09
CA ARG A 175 23.74 -12.23 24.74
C ARG A 175 24.60 -13.18 23.91
N ASP A 176 25.60 -13.78 24.48
CA ASP A 176 26.38 -14.84 23.82
C ASP A 176 25.60 -16.14 23.79
N VAL A 177 25.19 -16.54 22.60
CA VAL A 177 24.46 -17.80 22.32
C VAL A 177 25.28 -18.77 21.46
N SER A 178 26.60 -18.53 21.35
CA SER A 178 27.48 -19.28 20.46
C SER A 178 27.62 -20.76 20.82
N GLN A 179 27.40 -21.10 22.10
CA GLN A 179 27.46 -22.45 22.64
C GLN A 179 26.10 -23.08 22.91
N GLU A 180 25.01 -22.36 22.60
CA GLU A 180 23.65 -22.84 22.80
C GLU A 180 23.15 -23.61 21.57
N ASP A 181 22.43 -24.72 21.83
CA ASP A 181 21.68 -25.38 20.78
C ASP A 181 20.64 -24.46 20.17
N PRO A 182 20.36 -24.52 18.85
CA PRO A 182 19.35 -23.65 18.23
C PRO A 182 17.99 -23.86 18.86
N ARG A 183 17.37 -22.74 19.23
CA ARG A 183 15.99 -22.63 19.75
C ARG A 183 15.26 -21.61 18.90
N ILE A 184 14.52 -22.11 17.89
CA ILE A 184 13.96 -21.32 16.81
C ILE A 184 12.51 -20.94 17.13
N GLY A 185 12.18 -19.64 17.03
CA GLY A 185 10.81 -19.15 16.98
C GLY A 185 10.40 -18.84 15.54
N VAL A 186 9.25 -19.32 15.11
CA VAL A 186 8.70 -19.07 13.77
C VAL A 186 7.41 -18.26 13.85
N PHE A 187 7.38 -17.08 13.22
CA PHE A 187 6.24 -16.19 13.19
C PHE A 187 5.70 -16.09 11.76
N VAL A 188 4.45 -16.53 11.56
CA VAL A 188 3.83 -16.61 10.22
C VAL A 188 2.78 -15.52 10.06
N CYS A 189 2.99 -14.66 9.08
CA CYS A 189 2.13 -13.50 8.81
C CYS A 189 0.92 -13.87 7.95
N HIS A 190 -0.27 -13.38 8.31
CA HIS A 190 -1.44 -13.41 7.44
C HIS A 190 -1.39 -12.34 6.34
N CYS A 191 -0.88 -11.15 6.64
CA CYS A 191 -0.86 -10.00 5.73
C CYS A 191 -2.22 -9.75 5.03
N GLY A 192 -3.31 -9.88 5.80
CA GLY A 192 -4.67 -9.79 5.26
C GLY A 192 -4.93 -10.77 4.13
N ILE A 193 -5.53 -10.29 3.03
CA ILE A 193 -5.83 -11.11 1.85
C ILE A 193 -4.59 -11.52 1.05
N ASN A 194 -3.46 -10.80 1.20
CA ASN A 194 -2.27 -11.02 0.39
C ASN A 194 -1.57 -12.36 0.65
N ILE A 195 -1.63 -12.85 1.89
CA ILE A 195 -1.10 -14.17 2.25
C ILE A 195 -2.24 -15.05 2.72
N GLY A 196 -2.98 -14.64 3.78
CA GLY A 196 -4.02 -15.45 4.41
C GLY A 196 -5.25 -15.70 3.54
N GLY A 197 -5.47 -14.91 2.48
CA GLY A 197 -6.52 -15.17 1.48
C GLY A 197 -6.21 -16.36 0.57
N ILE A 198 -4.94 -16.81 0.49
CA ILE A 198 -4.48 -17.86 -0.44
C ILE A 198 -3.78 -19.00 0.31
N VAL A 199 -2.83 -18.67 1.20
CA VAL A 199 -2.08 -19.64 2.02
C VAL A 199 -2.88 -19.97 3.27
N ASN A 200 -3.03 -21.26 3.58
CA ASN A 200 -3.58 -21.71 4.85
C ASN A 200 -2.53 -21.54 5.96
N VAL A 201 -2.47 -20.34 6.53
CA VAL A 201 -1.48 -19.95 7.54
C VAL A 201 -1.49 -20.87 8.77
N PRO A 202 -2.65 -21.28 9.34
CA PRO A 202 -2.66 -22.26 10.43
C PRO A 202 -1.93 -23.55 10.09
N LYS A 203 -2.12 -24.11 8.89
CA LYS A 203 -1.40 -25.34 8.46
C LYS A 203 0.10 -25.13 8.33
N VAL A 204 0.54 -23.94 7.95
CA VAL A 204 1.97 -23.60 7.88
C VAL A 204 2.57 -23.53 9.29
N VAL A 205 1.85 -22.95 10.25
CA VAL A 205 2.26 -22.89 11.67
C VAL A 205 2.37 -24.29 12.26
N GLU A 206 1.35 -25.13 12.10
CA GLU A 206 1.40 -26.52 12.59
C GLU A 206 2.57 -27.32 11.97
N TYR A 207 2.82 -27.12 10.69
CA TYR A 207 3.98 -27.71 10.05
C TYR A 207 5.29 -27.17 10.62
N ALA A 208 5.40 -25.87 10.85
CA ALA A 208 6.61 -25.26 11.42
C ALA A 208 6.95 -25.85 12.79
N LYS A 209 5.97 -26.15 13.62
CA LYS A 209 6.17 -26.82 14.94
C LYS A 209 6.80 -28.19 14.85
N THR A 210 6.72 -28.87 13.69
CA THR A 210 7.31 -30.19 13.49
C THR A 210 8.77 -30.16 13.04
N LEU A 211 9.29 -28.96 12.73
CA LEU A 211 10.63 -28.78 12.18
C LEU A 211 11.69 -28.85 13.30
N PRO A 212 12.91 -29.39 13.00
CA PRO A 212 13.98 -29.50 13.99
C PRO A 212 14.29 -28.13 14.67
N ASN A 213 14.45 -28.18 16.00
CA ASN A 213 14.79 -27.03 16.84
C ASN A 213 13.79 -25.89 16.84
N VAL A 214 12.62 -26.02 16.23
CA VAL A 214 11.52 -25.07 16.39
C VAL A 214 10.84 -25.34 17.73
N VAL A 215 11.00 -24.43 18.67
CA VAL A 215 10.42 -24.52 20.03
C VAL A 215 9.15 -23.70 20.18
N TYR A 216 8.92 -22.80 19.25
CA TYR A 216 7.73 -21.95 19.23
C TYR A 216 7.34 -21.60 17.79
N ALA A 217 6.03 -21.64 17.47
CA ALA A 217 5.51 -21.14 16.21
C ALA A 217 4.08 -20.61 16.40
N GLU A 218 3.79 -19.43 15.82
CA GLU A 218 2.46 -18.83 15.85
C GLU A 218 2.13 -18.05 14.58
N ALA A 219 0.84 -17.79 14.38
CA ALA A 219 0.31 -16.91 13.32
C ALA A 219 0.06 -15.50 13.86
N ASN A 220 0.44 -14.52 13.07
CA ASN A 220 0.18 -13.10 13.39
C ASN A 220 -0.56 -12.43 12.23
N LEU A 221 -1.53 -11.57 12.55
CA LEU A 221 -2.30 -10.88 11.50
C LEU A 221 -1.41 -9.98 10.65
N TYR A 222 -0.57 -9.16 11.29
CA TYR A 222 0.43 -8.30 10.68
C TYR A 222 1.72 -8.37 11.49
N THR A 223 2.64 -9.25 11.10
CA THR A 223 3.90 -9.45 11.85
C THR A 223 4.74 -8.18 11.94
N CYS A 224 4.61 -7.25 10.98
CA CYS A 224 5.30 -5.96 10.99
C CYS A 224 4.65 -4.88 11.86
N SER A 225 3.50 -5.14 12.50
CA SER A 225 2.87 -4.17 13.41
C SER A 225 3.66 -4.01 14.71
N GLN A 226 3.54 -2.85 15.35
CA GLN A 226 4.21 -2.58 16.63
C GLN A 226 3.80 -3.56 17.73
N ASP A 227 2.51 -3.91 17.79
CA ASP A 227 2.00 -4.88 18.77
C ASP A 227 2.60 -6.26 18.58
N THR A 228 2.71 -6.73 17.32
CA THR A 228 3.34 -8.02 17.03
C THR A 228 4.84 -8.00 17.27
N GLN A 229 5.53 -6.89 17.03
CA GLN A 229 6.95 -6.80 17.39
C GLN A 229 7.16 -6.85 18.89
N LYS A 230 6.30 -6.21 19.69
CA LYS A 230 6.30 -6.35 21.14
C LYS A 230 6.09 -7.83 21.54
N LEU A 231 5.11 -8.49 20.95
CA LEU A 231 4.85 -9.91 21.18
C LEU A 231 6.06 -10.78 20.79
N ILE A 232 6.71 -10.53 19.66
CA ILE A 232 7.93 -11.25 19.27
C ILE A 232 9.02 -11.13 20.34
N ARG A 233 9.27 -9.92 20.86
CA ARG A 233 10.22 -9.71 21.95
C ARG A 233 9.86 -10.51 23.21
N GLU A 234 8.60 -10.48 23.60
CA GLU A 234 8.09 -11.26 24.73
C GLU A 234 8.29 -12.76 24.54
N LYS A 235 8.01 -13.28 23.31
CA LYS A 235 8.19 -14.70 23.00
C LYS A 235 9.66 -15.12 22.93
N ILE A 236 10.55 -14.24 22.45
CA ILE A 236 12.00 -14.49 22.49
C ILE A 236 12.45 -14.73 23.96
N GLN A 237 11.99 -13.89 24.87
CA GLN A 237 12.34 -14.03 26.30
C GLN A 237 11.65 -15.24 26.95
N GLN A 238 10.33 -15.38 26.73
CA GLN A 238 9.51 -16.43 27.34
C GLN A 238 10.00 -17.84 26.99
N HIS A 239 10.37 -18.05 25.71
CA HIS A 239 10.80 -19.36 25.21
C HIS A 239 12.32 -19.49 25.09
N SER A 240 13.08 -18.51 25.58
CA SER A 240 14.53 -18.45 25.46
C SER A 240 14.99 -18.73 24.02
N LEU A 241 14.32 -18.06 23.06
CA LEU A 241 14.68 -18.20 21.65
C LEU A 241 16.06 -17.58 21.40
N ASN A 242 16.85 -18.25 20.55
CA ASN A 242 18.14 -17.75 20.12
C ASN A 242 18.28 -17.70 18.59
N ARG A 243 17.21 -18.05 17.88
CA ARG A 243 17.04 -17.86 16.44
C ARG A 243 15.59 -17.44 16.16
N VAL A 244 15.38 -16.54 15.23
CA VAL A 244 14.04 -16.05 14.86
C VAL A 244 13.84 -16.17 13.36
N VAL A 245 12.70 -16.73 12.96
CA VAL A 245 12.25 -16.83 11.59
C VAL A 245 10.91 -16.12 11.44
N VAL A 246 10.82 -15.22 10.47
CA VAL A 246 9.56 -14.56 10.11
C VAL A 246 9.18 -15.00 8.71
N ALA A 247 8.05 -15.69 8.57
CA ALA A 247 7.47 -16.06 7.29
C ALA A 247 6.40 -15.01 6.91
N SER A 248 6.74 -14.08 6.01
CA SER A 248 5.87 -12.93 5.66
C SER A 248 6.13 -12.43 4.23
N CYS A 249 6.10 -11.13 4.04
CA CYS A 249 6.41 -10.46 2.77
C CYS A 249 7.92 -10.46 2.46
N THR A 250 8.33 -9.65 1.47
CA THR A 250 9.72 -9.57 1.03
C THR A 250 10.66 -9.02 2.11
N PRO A 251 11.84 -9.63 2.31
CA PRO A 251 12.89 -9.11 3.19
C PRO A 251 13.29 -7.66 2.85
N ARG A 252 13.23 -7.27 1.57
CA ARG A 252 13.57 -5.92 1.11
C ARG A 252 12.84 -4.80 1.84
N THR A 253 11.64 -5.07 2.35
CA THR A 253 10.82 -4.06 3.02
C THR A 253 11.03 -4.06 4.54
N HIS A 254 11.05 -5.23 5.18
CA HIS A 254 10.92 -5.31 6.64
C HIS A 254 12.06 -6.06 7.36
N GLU A 255 13.06 -6.55 6.64
CA GLU A 255 14.21 -7.20 7.29
C GLU A 255 14.90 -6.32 8.32
N PRO A 256 15.17 -5.02 8.04
CA PRO A 256 15.78 -4.12 9.03
C PRO A 256 14.95 -3.99 10.32
N LEU A 257 13.62 -3.88 10.17
CA LEU A 257 12.68 -3.78 11.28
C LEU A 257 12.73 -5.00 12.20
N PHE A 258 12.72 -6.20 11.64
CA PHE A 258 12.77 -7.42 12.44
C PHE A 258 14.15 -7.66 13.04
N LYS A 259 15.22 -7.32 12.36
CA LYS A 259 16.58 -7.33 12.91
C LYS A 259 16.71 -6.42 14.12
N GLU A 260 16.10 -5.24 14.04
CA GLU A 260 16.03 -4.31 15.17
C GLU A 260 15.21 -4.90 16.33
N THR A 261 14.05 -5.49 16.04
CA THR A 261 13.21 -6.17 17.04
C THR A 261 13.96 -7.28 17.78
N VAL A 262 14.75 -8.06 17.08
CA VAL A 262 15.61 -9.09 17.65
C VAL A 262 16.72 -8.49 18.52
N GLN A 263 17.37 -7.42 18.04
CA GLN A 263 18.43 -6.73 18.75
C GLN A 263 17.95 -6.09 20.06
N GLU A 264 16.69 -5.62 20.10
CA GLU A 264 16.05 -5.09 21.32
C GLU A 264 15.92 -6.13 22.44
N THR A 265 16.08 -7.41 22.15
CA THR A 265 16.08 -8.49 23.15
C THR A 265 17.47 -8.92 23.59
N GLY A 266 18.51 -8.26 23.11
CA GLY A 266 19.90 -8.64 23.33
C GLY A 266 20.38 -9.80 22.43
N LEU A 267 19.61 -10.21 21.42
CA LEU A 267 20.09 -11.16 20.44
C LEU A 267 20.85 -10.46 19.30
N ASN A 268 21.86 -11.15 18.76
CA ASN A 268 22.55 -10.67 17.57
C ASN A 268 21.58 -10.58 16.38
N PRO A 269 21.50 -9.44 15.66
CA PRO A 269 20.53 -9.23 14.58
C PRO A 269 20.70 -10.15 13.38
N TYR A 270 21.81 -10.88 13.29
CA TYR A 270 22.08 -11.87 12.23
C TYR A 270 21.59 -13.29 12.61
N LEU A 271 21.02 -13.47 13.80
CA LEU A 271 20.33 -14.70 14.20
C LEU A 271 18.86 -14.68 13.79
N PHE A 272 18.58 -13.99 12.70
CA PHE A 272 17.25 -13.73 12.14
C PHE A 272 17.21 -14.05 10.64
N GLU A 273 16.11 -14.65 10.18
CA GLU A 273 15.85 -14.94 8.77
C GLU A 273 14.39 -14.69 8.39
N MET A 274 14.16 -14.40 7.11
CA MET A 274 12.82 -14.26 6.56
C MET A 274 12.53 -15.26 5.45
N ALA A 275 11.35 -15.89 5.52
CA ALA A 275 10.75 -16.62 4.41
C ALA A 275 9.75 -15.73 3.66
N ASN A 276 9.98 -15.47 2.38
CA ASN A 276 9.05 -14.70 1.55
C ASN A 276 7.91 -15.59 1.06
N ILE A 277 6.81 -15.62 1.84
CA ILE A 277 5.60 -16.38 1.50
C ILE A 277 4.53 -15.55 0.79
N ARG A 278 4.84 -14.29 0.42
CA ARG A 278 4.00 -13.42 -0.38
C ARG A 278 4.43 -13.39 -1.84
N ASP A 279 5.47 -12.62 -2.17
CA ASP A 279 5.88 -12.38 -3.56
C ASP A 279 6.36 -13.67 -4.25
N GLN A 280 6.98 -14.57 -3.50
CA GLN A 280 7.50 -15.85 -4.02
C GLN A 280 6.54 -17.03 -3.83
N CYS A 281 5.36 -16.81 -3.24
CA CYS A 281 4.44 -17.89 -2.90
C CYS A 281 2.98 -17.51 -3.20
N SER A 282 2.31 -16.75 -2.33
CA SER A 282 0.87 -16.48 -2.48
C SER A 282 0.54 -15.75 -3.79
N TRP A 283 1.34 -14.78 -4.20
CA TRP A 283 1.13 -14.06 -5.47
C TRP A 283 1.44 -14.91 -6.70
N VAL A 284 2.39 -15.85 -6.61
CA VAL A 284 2.69 -16.78 -7.71
C VAL A 284 1.58 -17.81 -7.91
N HIS A 285 0.92 -18.21 -6.82
CA HIS A 285 -0.10 -19.27 -6.81
C HIS A 285 -1.49 -18.72 -6.40
N MET A 286 -1.85 -17.51 -6.85
CA MET A 286 -3.10 -16.85 -6.46
C MET A 286 -4.35 -17.70 -6.68
N HIS A 287 -4.35 -18.52 -7.72
CA HIS A 287 -5.48 -19.39 -8.09
C HIS A 287 -5.30 -20.85 -7.67
N GLU A 288 -4.24 -21.18 -6.93
CA GLU A 288 -3.88 -22.54 -6.52
C GLU A 288 -3.57 -22.62 -5.00
N PRO A 289 -4.55 -22.37 -4.11
CA PRO A 289 -4.31 -22.25 -2.66
C PRO A 289 -3.63 -23.46 -2.01
N LYS A 290 -3.91 -24.67 -2.53
CA LYS A 290 -3.25 -25.88 -2.04
C LYS A 290 -1.75 -25.88 -2.35
N LYS A 291 -1.37 -25.53 -3.59
CA LYS A 291 0.05 -25.40 -3.99
C LYS A 291 0.74 -24.27 -3.25
N ALA A 292 0.05 -23.12 -3.09
CA ALA A 292 0.57 -22.02 -2.30
C ALA A 292 0.89 -22.44 -0.87
N THR A 293 0.00 -23.20 -0.23
CA THR A 293 0.22 -23.68 1.14
C THR A 293 1.39 -24.63 1.23
N GLU A 294 1.54 -25.60 0.31
CA GLU A 294 2.67 -26.52 0.29
C GLU A 294 3.99 -25.78 0.02
N LYS A 295 4.00 -24.85 -0.93
CA LYS A 295 5.18 -24.02 -1.18
C LYS A 295 5.55 -23.14 0.02
N ALA A 296 4.59 -22.60 0.75
CA ALA A 296 4.86 -21.85 1.97
C ALA A 296 5.55 -22.72 3.02
N LYS A 297 5.12 -23.99 3.20
CA LYS A 297 5.78 -24.95 4.08
C LYS A 297 7.22 -25.23 3.62
N ASP A 298 7.46 -25.41 2.33
CA ASP A 298 8.80 -25.65 1.79
C ASP A 298 9.73 -24.45 2.02
N LEU A 299 9.23 -23.23 1.82
CA LEU A 299 9.99 -22.01 2.10
C LEU A 299 10.33 -21.88 3.59
N VAL A 300 9.35 -22.14 4.47
CA VAL A 300 9.58 -22.13 5.93
C VAL A 300 10.59 -23.20 6.32
N ARG A 301 10.48 -24.43 5.80
CA ARG A 301 11.45 -25.50 6.03
C ARG A 301 12.86 -25.11 5.64
N SER A 302 13.03 -24.52 4.45
CA SER A 302 14.32 -24.07 3.95
C SER A 302 14.94 -23.00 4.84
N ILE A 303 14.15 -22.04 5.28
CA ILE A 303 14.64 -20.95 6.15
C ILE A 303 14.91 -21.45 7.57
N VAL A 304 14.10 -22.33 8.12
CA VAL A 304 14.38 -22.97 9.41
C VAL A 304 15.67 -23.79 9.35
N ALA A 305 15.91 -24.55 8.26
CA ALA A 305 17.17 -25.26 8.06
C ALA A 305 18.37 -24.29 8.02
N LYS A 306 18.23 -23.15 7.32
CA LYS A 306 19.24 -22.09 7.33
C LYS A 306 19.43 -21.49 8.73
N ALA A 307 18.33 -21.21 9.44
CA ALA A 307 18.38 -20.62 10.78
C ALA A 307 19.13 -21.49 11.79
N ASN A 308 19.08 -22.82 11.66
CA ASN A 308 19.87 -23.73 12.46
C ASN A 308 21.39 -23.53 12.32
N LEU A 309 21.85 -23.01 11.19
CA LEU A 309 23.27 -22.83 10.87
C LEU A 309 23.78 -21.42 11.15
N LEU A 310 22.90 -20.49 11.54
CA LEU A 310 23.28 -19.10 11.80
C LEU A 310 24.22 -18.99 12.99
N LYS A 311 25.18 -18.09 12.83
CA LYS A 311 26.13 -17.68 13.87
C LYS A 311 26.06 -16.18 14.09
N PRO A 312 26.34 -15.68 15.30
CA PRO A 312 26.45 -14.24 15.54
C PRO A 312 27.52 -13.63 14.62
N LEU A 313 27.19 -12.54 13.97
CA LEU A 313 28.09 -11.81 13.09
C LEU A 313 28.36 -10.39 13.62
N LYS A 314 29.53 -9.86 13.37
CA LYS A 314 29.87 -8.47 13.67
C LYS A 314 29.87 -7.66 12.37
N LYS A 315 29.29 -6.46 12.40
CA LYS A 315 29.42 -5.53 11.28
C LYS A 315 30.86 -5.06 11.17
N PRO A 316 31.53 -5.20 10.01
CA PRO A 316 32.83 -4.58 9.82
C PRO A 316 32.65 -3.05 9.88
N VAL A 317 33.52 -2.38 10.64
CA VAL A 317 33.64 -0.92 10.60
C VAL A 317 34.63 -0.62 9.49
N ILE A 318 34.13 -0.03 8.41
CA ILE A 318 34.99 0.49 7.32
C ILE A 318 35.26 1.96 7.66
N ASN A 319 36.51 2.28 7.96
CA ASN A 319 36.98 3.64 8.17
C ASN A 319 37.26 4.33 6.84
#